data_ec0d6cd7f53d3ae0734a973a017cbb17
#
_entry.id   ec0d6cd7f53d3ae0734a973a017cbb17
#
_cell.length_a   1.000
_cell.length_b   1.000
_cell.length_c   1.000
_cell.angle_alpha   90.00
_cell.angle_beta   90.00
_cell.angle_gamma   90.00
#
_symmetry.space_group_name_H-M   'P 1'
#
loop_
_entity.id
_entity.type
_entity.pdbx_description
1 polymer ?
#
loop_
_entity_poly.entity_id
_entity_poly.type
_entity_poly.pdbx_seq_one_letter_code
_entity_poly.pdbx_strand_id
1 'polypeptide(L)'
;MVIFGLRMNKLAILALLLILPALAFAQFHTPESRLKAGVELYGQGKWREAVSELRRVQAEAPLRALRAEALFWISLSQLAAGEYEEALRDMGNLEEIDPKNQRIRELPYHRGRIYYYLGRYDEAIVLLSEYAKSFVPGPGGILSPLDNLQKAAALYWTGECLFSMSQFDVASDIFSLITKEYPLSPKYEASVYRLALISQKKVEAGLLELLKWTHEEALRNMEDFRRRETTYDQALGVYQKRISNLYERPEEGYREQLESAEERIRFLENALRLASSSQETAVSEELDDRLYTLMMSAQELESLIMGTN
;
A
#
# COMPACT_ATOMS: atom_id res chain seq x y z
N MET A 1 28.11 48.85 -65.15
CA MET A 1 27.17 47.99 -64.35
C MET A 1 26.95 46.68 -65.08
N VAL A 2 27.71 45.67 -64.73
CA VAL A 2 27.73 44.36 -65.42
C VAL A 2 26.90 43.42 -64.59
N ILE A 3 25.73 43.00 -65.08
CA ILE A 3 24.88 42.03 -64.50
C ILE A 3 25.34 40.65 -64.93
N PHE A 4 26.06 39.89 -64.05
CA PHE A 4 26.38 38.52 -64.25
C PHE A 4 25.12 37.64 -64.03
N GLY A 5 24.43 37.31 -65.09
CA GLY A 5 23.37 36.33 -65.08
C GLY A 5 23.94 34.90 -64.95
N LEU A 6 23.89 34.35 -63.77
CA LEU A 6 24.22 32.93 -63.56
C LEU A 6 23.15 32.06 -64.29
N ARG A 7 23.45 31.62 -65.51
CA ARG A 7 22.69 30.56 -66.20
C ARG A 7 22.98 29.22 -65.51
N MET A 8 22.23 28.92 -64.45
CA MET A 8 22.27 27.59 -63.88
C MET A 8 21.80 26.53 -64.90
N ASN A 9 22.64 25.56 -65.15
CA ASN A 9 22.38 24.48 -66.09
C ASN A 9 21.19 23.64 -65.55
N LYS A 10 20.21 23.28 -66.40
CA LYS A 10 19.03 22.50 -66.01
C LYS A 10 19.40 21.21 -65.26
N LEU A 11 20.53 20.64 -65.56
CA LEU A 11 21.13 19.52 -64.85
C LEU A 11 21.54 19.84 -63.42
N ALA A 12 22.04 21.05 -63.15
CA ALA A 12 22.43 21.50 -61.81
C ALA A 12 21.20 21.78 -60.93
N ILE A 13 20.13 22.28 -61.52
CA ILE A 13 18.86 22.47 -60.83
C ILE A 13 18.21 21.13 -60.51
N LEU A 14 18.26 20.16 -61.43
CA LEU A 14 17.74 18.80 -61.22
C LEU A 14 18.53 18.06 -60.12
N ALA A 15 19.87 18.21 -60.11
CA ALA A 15 20.75 17.67 -59.09
C ALA A 15 20.47 18.30 -57.70
N LEU A 16 20.25 19.63 -57.67
CA LEU A 16 19.92 20.34 -56.44
C LEU A 16 18.53 19.93 -55.87
N LEU A 17 17.55 19.70 -56.75
CA LEU A 17 16.20 19.23 -56.40
C LEU A 17 16.20 17.77 -55.90
N LEU A 18 17.15 16.93 -56.31
CA LEU A 18 17.32 15.56 -55.81
C LEU A 18 18.16 15.46 -54.53
N ILE A 19 19.08 16.41 -54.31
CA ILE A 19 19.96 16.46 -53.11
C ILE A 19 19.22 17.06 -51.91
N LEU A 20 18.36 18.05 -52.10
CA LEU A 20 17.59 18.67 -51.02
C LEU A 20 16.69 17.71 -50.22
N PRO A 21 15.88 16.83 -50.87
CA PRO A 21 15.11 15.87 -50.11
C PRO A 21 15.99 14.79 -49.47
N ALA A 22 17.11 14.42 -50.09
CA ALA A 22 18.05 13.44 -49.49
C ALA A 22 18.72 13.99 -48.22
N LEU A 23 19.07 15.27 -48.17
CA LEU A 23 19.60 15.95 -46.99
C LEU A 23 18.52 16.10 -45.89
N ALA A 24 17.27 16.40 -46.26
CA ALA A 24 16.18 16.49 -45.34
C ALA A 24 15.87 15.08 -44.74
N PHE A 25 15.86 14.04 -45.54
CA PHE A 25 15.72 12.66 -45.06
C PHE A 25 16.89 12.23 -44.17
N ALA A 26 18.12 12.66 -44.43
CA ALA A 26 19.27 12.36 -43.58
C ALA A 26 19.22 13.00 -42.21
N GLN A 27 18.63 14.19 -42.09
CA GLN A 27 18.44 14.85 -40.79
C GLN A 27 17.40 14.15 -39.87
N PHE A 28 16.42 13.46 -40.45
CA PHE A 28 15.40 12.72 -39.69
C PHE A 28 15.90 11.33 -39.23
N HIS A 29 17.11 10.92 -39.59
CA HIS A 29 17.64 9.58 -39.31
C HIS A 29 18.92 9.59 -38.49
N THR A 30 19.32 10.75 -37.93
CA THR A 30 20.51 10.78 -37.06
C THR A 30 20.22 10.07 -35.72
N PRO A 31 21.24 9.45 -35.08
CA PRO A 31 21.03 8.86 -33.75
C PRO A 31 20.47 9.79 -32.72
N GLU A 32 20.80 11.11 -32.78
CA GLU A 32 20.26 12.14 -31.89
C GLU A 32 18.77 12.38 -32.12
N SER A 33 18.34 12.46 -33.39
CA SER A 33 16.92 12.64 -33.71
C SER A 33 16.09 11.42 -33.32
N ARG A 34 16.65 10.21 -33.48
CA ARG A 34 16.01 8.97 -33.03
C ARG A 34 15.93 8.86 -31.50
N LEU A 35 16.99 9.30 -30.79
CA LEU A 35 16.94 9.39 -29.33
C LEU A 35 15.78 10.27 -28.87
N LYS A 36 15.67 11.46 -29.46
CA LYS A 36 14.56 12.39 -29.16
C LYS A 36 13.19 11.77 -29.47
N ALA A 37 13.03 11.13 -30.61
CA ALA A 37 11.81 10.43 -30.98
C ALA A 37 11.45 9.31 -30.00
N GLY A 38 12.45 8.51 -29.57
CA GLY A 38 12.26 7.46 -28.58
C GLY A 38 11.82 8.00 -27.20
N VAL A 39 12.43 9.10 -26.76
CA VAL A 39 12.02 9.79 -25.51
C VAL A 39 10.60 10.36 -25.63
N GLU A 40 10.24 10.90 -26.77
CA GLU A 40 8.89 11.40 -27.04
C GLU A 40 7.84 10.27 -27.02
N LEU A 41 8.16 9.12 -27.66
CA LEU A 41 7.32 7.92 -27.61
C LEU A 41 7.13 7.41 -26.17
N TYR A 42 8.19 7.44 -25.37
CA TYR A 42 8.09 7.13 -23.93
C TYR A 42 7.10 8.06 -23.22
N GLY A 43 7.21 9.39 -23.46
CA GLY A 43 6.28 10.36 -22.89
C GLY A 43 4.82 10.21 -23.35
N GLN A 44 4.60 9.61 -24.54
CA GLN A 44 3.28 9.26 -25.06
C GLN A 44 2.72 7.93 -24.52
N GLY A 45 3.45 7.21 -23.69
CA GLY A 45 3.07 5.89 -23.20
C GLY A 45 3.26 4.75 -24.23
N LYS A 46 3.90 5.00 -25.36
CA LYS A 46 4.21 4.02 -26.42
C LYS A 46 5.54 3.32 -26.15
N TRP A 47 5.59 2.64 -25.01
CA TRP A 47 6.85 2.15 -24.45
C TRP A 47 7.58 1.15 -25.35
N ARG A 48 6.90 0.19 -25.98
CA ARG A 48 7.51 -0.81 -26.87
C ARG A 48 8.06 -0.17 -28.14
N GLU A 49 7.35 0.83 -28.68
CA GLU A 49 7.82 1.60 -29.84
C GLU A 49 9.05 2.44 -29.46
N ALA A 50 9.05 3.04 -28.27
CA ALA A 50 10.20 3.75 -27.72
C ALA A 50 11.43 2.83 -27.64
N VAL A 51 11.29 1.61 -27.08
CA VAL A 51 12.37 0.62 -27.04
C VAL A 51 12.90 0.32 -28.43
N SER A 52 12.02 0.13 -29.43
CA SER A 52 12.43 -0.16 -30.80
C SER A 52 13.29 0.95 -31.42
N GLU A 53 12.89 2.22 -31.29
CA GLU A 53 13.65 3.36 -31.80
C GLU A 53 14.96 3.56 -31.03
N LEU A 54 14.94 3.43 -29.71
CA LEU A 54 16.12 3.59 -28.87
C LEU A 54 17.17 2.48 -29.07
N ARG A 55 16.74 1.24 -29.38
CA ARG A 55 17.65 0.13 -29.76
C ARG A 55 18.45 0.45 -31.01
N ARG A 56 17.87 1.14 -32.00
CA ARG A 56 18.59 1.59 -33.20
C ARG A 56 19.65 2.62 -32.80
N VAL A 57 19.34 3.54 -31.88
CA VAL A 57 20.35 4.48 -31.35
C VAL A 57 21.51 3.75 -30.70
N GLN A 58 21.19 2.76 -29.85
CA GLN A 58 22.19 1.95 -29.17
C GLN A 58 23.14 1.26 -30.17
N ALA A 59 22.62 0.75 -31.29
CA ALA A 59 23.40 0.02 -32.30
C ALA A 59 24.20 0.96 -33.20
N GLU A 60 23.63 2.09 -33.60
CA GLU A 60 24.16 2.94 -34.68
C GLU A 60 24.95 4.16 -34.14
N ALA A 61 24.73 4.61 -32.89
CA ALA A 61 25.39 5.80 -32.41
C ALA A 61 26.90 5.62 -32.20
N PRO A 62 27.72 6.49 -32.77
CA PRO A 62 29.18 6.43 -32.63
C PRO A 62 29.63 6.83 -31.23
N LEU A 63 28.89 7.75 -30.58
CA LEU A 63 29.23 8.28 -29.27
C LEU A 63 28.76 7.37 -28.15
N ARG A 64 29.69 6.97 -27.28
CA ARG A 64 29.40 6.18 -26.08
C ARG A 64 28.34 6.78 -25.19
N ALA A 65 28.38 8.11 -24.94
CA ALA A 65 27.41 8.81 -24.15
C ALA A 65 25.99 8.70 -24.73
N LEU A 66 25.86 8.74 -26.06
CA LEU A 66 24.55 8.62 -26.71
C LEU A 66 23.97 7.22 -26.60
N ARG A 67 24.82 6.19 -26.70
CA ARG A 67 24.44 4.79 -26.47
C ARG A 67 24.00 4.57 -25.00
N ALA A 68 24.72 5.17 -24.07
CA ALA A 68 24.38 5.13 -22.63
C ALA A 68 23.03 5.81 -22.34
N GLU A 69 22.77 6.98 -22.91
CA GLU A 69 21.50 7.69 -22.77
C GLU A 69 20.35 6.85 -23.40
N ALA A 70 20.58 6.23 -24.54
CA ALA A 70 19.60 5.32 -25.14
C ALA A 70 19.28 4.13 -24.21
N LEU A 71 20.29 3.48 -23.62
CA LEU A 71 20.09 2.39 -22.66
C LEU A 71 19.28 2.83 -21.43
N PHE A 72 19.53 4.03 -20.92
CA PHE A 72 18.74 4.58 -19.82
C PHE A 72 17.25 4.66 -20.20
N TRP A 73 16.93 5.26 -21.33
CA TRP A 73 15.55 5.39 -21.78
C TRP A 73 14.90 4.07 -22.20
N ILE A 74 15.69 3.11 -22.73
CA ILE A 74 15.24 1.74 -22.99
C ILE A 74 14.79 1.12 -21.68
N SER A 75 15.64 1.15 -20.65
CA SER A 75 15.33 0.52 -19.35
C SER A 75 14.13 1.16 -18.66
N LEU A 76 13.94 2.49 -18.81
CA LEU A 76 12.74 3.14 -18.30
C LEU A 76 11.47 2.76 -19.07
N SER A 77 11.58 2.61 -20.39
CA SER A 77 10.48 2.17 -21.24
C SER A 77 10.08 0.72 -20.93
N GLN A 78 11.03 -0.15 -20.71
CA GLN A 78 10.81 -1.54 -20.29
C GLN A 78 10.20 -1.62 -18.89
N LEU A 79 10.69 -0.83 -17.92
CA LEU A 79 10.07 -0.72 -16.60
C LEU A 79 8.60 -0.31 -16.72
N ALA A 80 8.29 0.68 -17.56
CA ALA A 80 6.92 1.14 -17.76
C ALA A 80 6.04 0.11 -18.50
N ALA A 81 6.66 -0.71 -19.37
CA ALA A 81 5.99 -1.79 -20.09
C ALA A 81 5.81 -3.07 -19.23
N GLY A 82 6.39 -3.13 -18.02
CA GLY A 82 6.39 -4.32 -17.17
C GLY A 82 7.45 -5.36 -17.53
N GLU A 83 8.40 -5.03 -18.39
CA GLU A 83 9.51 -5.89 -18.83
C GLU A 83 10.70 -5.73 -17.86
N TYR A 84 10.51 -6.21 -16.61
CA TYR A 84 11.39 -5.90 -15.49
C TYR A 84 12.80 -6.49 -15.60
N GLU A 85 12.91 -7.72 -16.05
CA GLU A 85 14.20 -8.42 -16.17
C GLU A 85 15.06 -7.80 -17.28
N GLU A 86 14.43 -7.41 -18.39
CA GLU A 86 15.07 -6.69 -19.48
C GLU A 86 15.57 -5.33 -19.02
N ALA A 87 14.74 -4.60 -18.27
CA ALA A 87 15.10 -3.30 -17.72
C ALA A 87 16.33 -3.40 -16.78
N LEU A 88 16.37 -4.39 -15.89
CA LEU A 88 17.53 -4.63 -15.01
C LEU A 88 18.81 -4.92 -15.79
N ARG A 89 18.69 -5.74 -16.84
CA ARG A 89 19.81 -6.09 -17.71
C ARG A 89 20.37 -4.86 -18.44
N ASP A 90 19.48 -4.02 -18.98
CA ASP A 90 19.90 -2.82 -19.71
C ASP A 90 20.46 -1.73 -18.78
N MET A 91 19.99 -1.66 -17.53
CA MET A 91 20.63 -0.84 -16.50
C MET A 91 22.05 -1.33 -16.16
N GLY A 92 22.30 -2.64 -16.16
CA GLY A 92 23.64 -3.22 -16.02
C GLY A 92 24.52 -2.87 -17.21
N ASN A 93 24.02 -3.03 -18.43
CA ASN A 93 24.73 -2.66 -19.67
C ASN A 93 25.12 -1.17 -19.69
N LEU A 94 24.25 -0.27 -19.15
CA LEU A 94 24.56 1.14 -19.02
C LEU A 94 25.78 1.38 -18.11
N GLU A 95 25.81 0.73 -16.95
CA GLU A 95 26.94 0.83 -16.01
C GLU A 95 28.26 0.34 -16.62
N GLU A 96 28.21 -0.74 -17.42
CA GLU A 96 29.38 -1.27 -18.11
C GLU A 96 29.85 -0.35 -19.24
N ILE A 97 28.94 0.16 -20.05
CA ILE A 97 29.26 1.00 -21.19
C ILE A 97 29.80 2.36 -20.73
N ASP A 98 29.19 3.01 -19.75
CA ASP A 98 29.60 4.34 -19.29
C ASP A 98 29.49 4.50 -17.77
N PRO A 99 30.48 3.96 -16.99
CA PRO A 99 30.48 4.00 -15.54
C PRO A 99 30.45 5.39 -14.93
N LYS A 100 30.74 6.45 -15.70
CA LYS A 100 30.74 7.85 -15.28
C LYS A 100 29.51 8.62 -15.75
N ASN A 101 28.55 7.94 -16.36
CA ASN A 101 27.33 8.56 -16.83
C ASN A 101 26.51 9.17 -15.66
N GLN A 102 25.98 10.36 -15.88
CA GLN A 102 25.17 11.05 -14.86
C GLN A 102 23.92 10.27 -14.44
N ARG A 103 23.37 9.44 -15.36
CA ARG A 103 22.18 8.61 -15.12
C ARG A 103 22.40 7.46 -14.14
N ILE A 104 23.66 7.04 -13.92
CA ILE A 104 23.99 5.97 -12.96
C ILE A 104 23.50 6.31 -11.56
N ARG A 105 23.54 7.58 -11.17
CA ARG A 105 23.01 8.04 -9.89
C ARG A 105 21.53 7.72 -9.71
N GLU A 106 20.74 7.66 -10.79
CA GLU A 106 19.30 7.42 -10.77
C GLU A 106 18.95 5.92 -10.79
N LEU A 107 19.89 5.05 -11.16
CA LEU A 107 19.64 3.61 -11.31
C LEU A 107 19.16 2.92 -10.02
N PRO A 108 19.70 3.21 -8.82
CA PRO A 108 19.19 2.61 -7.59
C PRO A 108 17.71 2.89 -7.36
N TYR A 109 17.24 4.08 -7.68
CA TYR A 109 15.81 4.43 -7.61
C TYR A 109 14.96 3.59 -8.57
N HIS A 110 15.39 3.46 -9.82
CA HIS A 110 14.64 2.70 -10.82
C HIS A 110 14.68 1.19 -10.55
N ARG A 111 15.82 0.64 -10.12
CA ARG A 111 15.95 -0.76 -9.68
C ARG A 111 15.08 -1.04 -8.45
N GLY A 112 15.05 -0.12 -7.47
CA GLY A 112 14.18 -0.24 -6.31
C GLY A 112 12.70 -0.33 -6.70
N ARG A 113 12.26 0.47 -7.68
CA ARG A 113 10.90 0.37 -8.23
C ARG A 113 10.65 -0.95 -8.95
N ILE A 114 11.61 -1.46 -9.71
CA ILE A 114 11.50 -2.78 -10.35
C ILE A 114 11.35 -3.87 -9.29
N TYR A 115 12.18 -3.87 -8.26
CA TYR A 115 12.08 -4.86 -7.18
C TYR A 115 10.75 -4.77 -6.41
N TYR A 116 10.20 -3.56 -6.26
CA TYR A 116 8.84 -3.41 -5.74
C TYR A 116 7.81 -4.16 -6.61
N TYR A 117 7.84 -3.96 -7.93
CA TYR A 117 6.91 -4.65 -8.85
C TYR A 117 7.13 -6.17 -8.92
N LEU A 118 8.35 -6.63 -8.67
CA LEU A 118 8.70 -8.05 -8.56
C LEU A 118 8.34 -8.66 -7.17
N GLY A 119 7.81 -7.87 -6.24
CA GLY A 119 7.50 -8.32 -4.88
C GLY A 119 8.72 -8.50 -3.98
N ARG A 120 9.90 -8.08 -4.43
CA ARG A 120 11.18 -8.16 -3.69
C ARG A 120 11.35 -6.90 -2.83
N TYR A 121 10.48 -6.75 -1.83
CA TYR A 121 10.36 -5.49 -1.08
C TYR A 121 11.60 -5.16 -0.24
N ASP A 122 12.24 -6.12 0.37
CA ASP A 122 13.44 -5.89 1.19
C ASP A 122 14.58 -5.29 0.37
N GLU A 123 14.83 -5.83 -0.82
CA GLU A 123 15.85 -5.33 -1.74
C GLU A 123 15.48 -3.96 -2.31
N ALA A 124 14.20 -3.74 -2.58
CA ALA A 124 13.70 -2.44 -3.01
C ALA A 124 13.94 -1.37 -1.93
N ILE A 125 13.65 -1.67 -0.65
CA ILE A 125 13.85 -0.76 0.48
C ILE A 125 15.33 -0.37 0.61
N VAL A 126 16.25 -1.32 0.47
CA VAL A 126 17.70 -1.04 0.56
C VAL A 126 18.10 -0.01 -0.49
N LEU A 127 17.78 -0.26 -1.77
CA LEU A 127 18.16 0.63 -2.86
C LEU A 127 17.50 2.01 -2.79
N LEU A 128 16.20 2.05 -2.46
CA LEU A 128 15.45 3.29 -2.33
C LEU A 128 15.93 4.13 -1.14
N SER A 129 16.27 3.48 -0.02
CA SER A 129 16.78 4.15 1.17
C SER A 129 18.19 4.70 0.94
N GLU A 130 19.07 3.95 0.26
CA GLU A 130 20.40 4.42 -0.14
C GLU A 130 20.30 5.61 -1.09
N TYR A 131 19.41 5.54 -2.07
CA TYR A 131 19.16 6.65 -2.98
C TYR A 131 18.65 7.89 -2.23
N ALA A 132 17.68 7.74 -1.34
CA ALA A 132 17.16 8.85 -0.53
C ALA A 132 18.24 9.48 0.37
N LYS A 133 19.17 8.68 0.92
CA LYS A 133 20.30 9.15 1.73
C LYS A 133 21.41 9.83 0.90
N SER A 134 21.49 9.55 -0.40
CA SER A 134 22.50 10.14 -1.28
C SER A 134 22.33 11.65 -1.51
N PHE A 135 21.17 12.21 -1.17
CA PHE A 135 20.89 13.64 -1.28
C PHE A 135 21.46 14.38 -0.06
N VAL A 136 22.57 15.07 -0.25
CA VAL A 136 23.25 15.85 0.77
C VAL A 136 22.81 17.31 0.67
N PRO A 137 22.32 17.91 1.76
CA PRO A 137 21.99 19.33 1.77
C PRO A 137 23.19 20.22 1.42
N GLY A 138 22.95 21.23 0.63
CA GLY A 138 23.96 22.25 0.31
C GLY A 138 24.26 23.21 1.46
N PRO A 139 24.99 24.29 1.19
CA PRO A 139 25.25 25.36 2.17
C PRO A 139 23.92 25.89 2.73
N GLY A 140 23.79 25.88 4.07
CA GLY A 140 22.55 26.26 4.75
C GLY A 140 21.59 25.13 5.10
N GLY A 141 21.96 23.87 4.83
CA GLY A 141 21.16 22.69 5.22
C GLY A 141 19.92 22.44 4.33
N ILE A 142 19.86 23.09 3.14
CA ILE A 142 18.70 23.01 2.23
C ILE A 142 19.07 22.18 1.02
N LEU A 143 18.18 21.23 0.66
CA LEU A 143 18.24 20.49 -0.61
C LEU A 143 17.72 21.36 -1.75
N SER A 144 18.21 21.13 -2.98
CA SER A 144 17.62 21.75 -4.16
C SER A 144 16.15 21.29 -4.32
N PRO A 145 15.29 22.11 -4.99
CA PRO A 145 13.91 21.69 -5.25
C PRO A 145 13.81 20.34 -5.97
N LEU A 146 14.72 20.09 -6.94
CA LEU A 146 14.76 18.83 -7.67
C LEU A 146 15.15 17.64 -6.77
N ASP A 147 16.18 17.83 -5.93
CA ASP A 147 16.61 16.78 -4.98
C ASP A 147 15.50 16.45 -3.97
N ASN A 148 14.76 17.47 -3.51
CA ASN A 148 13.59 17.28 -2.66
C ASN A 148 12.51 16.39 -3.32
N LEU A 149 12.20 16.65 -4.60
CA LEU A 149 11.22 15.87 -5.34
C LEU A 149 11.69 14.41 -5.53
N GLN A 150 12.96 14.21 -5.85
CA GLN A 150 13.55 12.89 -6.06
C GLN A 150 13.62 12.10 -4.74
N LYS A 151 14.02 12.75 -3.65
CA LYS A 151 14.05 12.16 -2.31
C LYS A 151 12.65 11.75 -1.84
N ALA A 152 11.68 12.64 -2.00
CA ALA A 152 10.28 12.33 -1.68
C ALA A 152 9.73 11.15 -2.50
N ALA A 153 10.11 11.05 -3.78
CA ALA A 153 9.72 9.93 -4.63
C ALA A 153 10.33 8.60 -4.15
N ALA A 154 11.58 8.60 -3.71
CA ALA A 154 12.21 7.41 -3.15
C ALA A 154 11.59 6.99 -1.82
N LEU A 155 11.35 7.94 -0.92
CA LEU A 155 10.64 7.71 0.35
C LEU A 155 9.24 7.14 0.10
N TYR A 156 8.51 7.68 -0.87
CA TYR A 156 7.18 7.15 -1.22
C TYR A 156 7.23 5.67 -1.60
N TRP A 157 8.15 5.27 -2.47
CA TRP A 157 8.28 3.86 -2.86
C TRP A 157 8.76 2.97 -1.70
N THR A 158 9.58 3.50 -0.78
CA THR A 158 9.93 2.81 0.47
C THR A 158 8.68 2.58 1.32
N GLY A 159 7.83 3.60 1.47
CA GLY A 159 6.54 3.48 2.14
C GLY A 159 5.61 2.46 1.48
N GLU A 160 5.57 2.40 0.14
CA GLU A 160 4.79 1.40 -0.62
C GLU A 160 5.29 -0.03 -0.36
N CYS A 161 6.61 -0.25 -0.29
CA CYS A 161 7.17 -1.55 0.07
C CYS A 161 6.72 -1.97 1.47
N LEU A 162 6.88 -1.09 2.46
CA LEU A 162 6.48 -1.34 3.85
C LEU A 162 4.98 -1.61 3.97
N PHE A 163 4.16 -0.84 3.25
CA PHE A 163 2.72 -1.04 3.18
C PHE A 163 2.38 -2.43 2.61
N SER A 164 3.04 -2.85 1.53
CA SER A 164 2.85 -4.16 0.91
C SER A 164 3.28 -5.32 1.82
N MET A 165 4.26 -5.07 2.71
CA MET A 165 4.69 -6.00 3.76
C MET A 165 3.80 -5.95 5.01
N SER A 166 2.71 -5.21 4.99
CA SER A 166 1.80 -4.98 6.14
C SER A 166 2.47 -4.30 7.34
N GLN A 167 3.62 -3.66 7.15
CA GLN A 167 4.31 -2.87 8.18
C GLN A 167 3.70 -1.46 8.25
N PHE A 168 2.43 -1.40 8.62
CA PHE A 168 1.60 -0.18 8.51
C PHE A 168 2.10 0.98 9.37
N ASP A 169 2.66 0.71 10.55
CA ASP A 169 3.15 1.77 11.44
C ASP A 169 4.36 2.48 10.82
N VAL A 170 5.34 1.72 10.36
CA VAL A 170 6.54 2.29 9.73
C VAL A 170 6.21 2.96 8.39
N ALA A 171 5.29 2.36 7.61
CA ALA A 171 4.80 2.97 6.37
C ALA A 171 4.12 4.33 6.65
N SER A 172 3.30 4.40 7.71
CA SER A 172 2.63 5.64 8.15
C SER A 172 3.64 6.74 8.49
N ASP A 173 4.72 6.40 9.19
CA ASP A 173 5.79 7.37 9.53
C ASP A 173 6.45 7.94 8.27
N ILE A 174 6.73 7.09 7.28
CA ILE A 174 7.31 7.52 6.00
C ILE A 174 6.35 8.42 5.22
N PHE A 175 5.07 8.03 5.08
CA PHE A 175 4.09 8.87 4.38
C PHE A 175 3.83 10.19 5.11
N SER A 176 3.81 10.18 6.46
CA SER A 176 3.70 11.39 7.28
C SER A 176 4.91 12.31 7.10
N LEU A 177 6.12 11.76 6.99
CA LEU A 177 7.31 12.53 6.68
C LEU A 177 7.18 13.25 5.33
N ILE A 178 6.64 12.55 4.29
CA ILE A 178 6.44 13.15 2.97
C ILE A 178 5.45 14.31 3.03
N THR A 179 4.33 14.13 3.73
CA THR A 179 3.29 15.18 3.82
C THR A 179 3.76 16.39 4.62
N LYS A 180 4.64 16.22 5.59
CA LYS A 180 5.18 17.31 6.41
C LYS A 180 6.34 18.05 5.73
N GLU A 181 7.31 17.31 5.22
CA GLU A 181 8.58 17.88 4.74
C GLU A 181 8.58 18.18 3.24
N TYR A 182 7.71 17.52 2.45
CA TYR A 182 7.72 17.63 0.99
C TYR A 182 6.33 17.96 0.41
N PRO A 183 5.65 19.05 0.86
CA PRO A 183 4.28 19.37 0.45
C PRO A 183 4.14 19.69 -1.06
N LEU A 184 5.24 20.10 -1.72
CA LEU A 184 5.25 20.35 -3.16
C LEU A 184 5.59 19.12 -4.01
N SER A 185 5.77 17.97 -3.39
CA SER A 185 6.06 16.73 -4.11
C SER A 185 4.82 16.22 -4.85
N PRO A 186 4.97 15.69 -6.09
CA PRO A 186 3.90 14.95 -6.77
C PRO A 186 3.44 13.70 -6.00
N LYS A 187 4.16 13.31 -4.92
CA LYS A 187 3.82 12.19 -4.05
C LYS A 187 3.01 12.59 -2.82
N TYR A 188 2.76 13.89 -2.62
CA TYR A 188 2.01 14.40 -1.48
C TYR A 188 0.60 13.78 -1.40
N GLU A 189 -0.22 13.97 -2.43
CA GLU A 189 -1.59 13.46 -2.46
C GLU A 189 -1.66 11.92 -2.33
N ALA A 190 -0.74 11.23 -3.01
CA ALA A 190 -0.64 9.78 -2.90
C ALA A 190 -0.27 9.34 -1.48
N SER A 191 0.56 10.10 -0.76
CA SER A 191 0.93 9.82 0.63
C SER A 191 -0.24 10.07 1.59
N VAL A 192 -0.99 11.16 1.40
CA VAL A 192 -2.23 11.44 2.16
C VAL A 192 -3.23 10.29 1.98
N TYR A 193 -3.44 9.84 0.75
CA TYR A 193 -4.32 8.70 0.47
C TYR A 193 -3.85 7.42 1.18
N ARG A 194 -2.54 7.14 1.20
CA ARG A 194 -1.98 5.97 1.90
C ARG A 194 -2.16 6.06 3.41
N LEU A 195 -1.99 7.23 4.00
CA LEU A 195 -2.26 7.45 5.43
C LEU A 195 -3.72 7.15 5.78
N ALA A 196 -4.65 7.65 4.99
CA ALA A 196 -6.08 7.37 5.17
C ALA A 196 -6.37 5.86 5.06
N LEU A 197 -5.78 5.17 4.07
CA LEU A 197 -5.96 3.74 3.89
C LEU A 197 -5.36 2.92 5.04
N ILE A 198 -4.19 3.30 5.56
CA ILE A 198 -3.58 2.65 6.74
C ILE A 198 -4.49 2.80 7.95
N SER A 199 -4.99 3.99 8.18
CA SER A 199 -5.92 4.27 9.26
C SER A 199 -7.20 3.44 9.15
N GLN A 200 -7.80 3.36 7.97
CA GLN A 200 -8.96 2.49 7.73
C GLN A 200 -8.64 1.02 8.06
N LYS A 201 -7.47 0.52 7.66
CA LYS A 201 -7.05 -0.85 7.98
C LYS A 201 -6.86 -1.08 9.48
N LYS A 202 -6.40 -0.10 10.23
CA LYS A 202 -6.29 -0.19 11.70
C LYS A 202 -7.67 -0.28 12.35
N VAL A 203 -8.62 0.52 11.90
CA VAL A 203 -10.02 0.45 12.38
C VAL A 203 -10.64 -0.91 12.04
N GLU A 204 -10.46 -1.39 10.81
CA GLU A 204 -10.95 -2.70 10.38
C GLU A 204 -10.37 -3.84 11.25
N ALA A 205 -9.07 -3.82 11.51
CA ALA A 205 -8.42 -4.78 12.39
C ALA A 205 -8.98 -4.73 13.81
N GLY A 206 -9.19 -3.54 14.38
CA GLY A 206 -9.80 -3.36 15.69
C GLY A 206 -11.25 -3.88 15.77
N LEU A 207 -12.04 -3.66 14.73
CA LEU A 207 -13.40 -4.20 14.64
C LEU A 207 -13.41 -5.74 14.57
N LEU A 208 -12.49 -6.33 13.82
CA LEU A 208 -12.35 -7.79 13.75
C LEU A 208 -11.94 -8.39 15.10
N GLU A 209 -11.03 -7.75 15.81
CA GLU A 209 -10.62 -8.15 17.15
C GLU A 209 -11.78 -8.07 18.15
N LEU A 210 -12.53 -6.96 18.11
CA LEU A 210 -13.73 -6.80 18.93
C LEU A 210 -14.78 -7.88 18.62
N LEU A 211 -15.03 -8.15 17.34
CA LEU A 211 -15.99 -9.19 16.94
C LEU A 211 -15.55 -10.58 17.47
N LYS A 212 -14.26 -10.88 17.35
CA LYS A 212 -13.71 -12.12 17.89
C LYS A 212 -13.91 -12.20 19.41
N TRP A 213 -13.56 -11.14 20.13
CA TRP A 213 -13.72 -11.08 21.57
C TRP A 213 -15.20 -11.25 21.99
N THR A 214 -16.13 -10.55 21.34
CA THR A 214 -17.57 -10.67 21.65
C THR A 214 -18.08 -12.07 21.39
N HIS A 215 -17.63 -12.73 20.33
CA HIS A 215 -18.01 -14.11 20.04
C HIS A 215 -17.47 -15.09 21.08
N GLU A 216 -16.20 -14.96 21.48
CA GLU A 216 -15.60 -15.77 22.53
C GLU A 216 -16.31 -15.60 23.87
N GLU A 217 -16.64 -14.35 24.22
CA GLU A 217 -17.35 -14.04 25.46
C GLU A 217 -18.79 -14.60 25.45
N ALA A 218 -19.49 -14.48 24.32
CA ALA A 218 -20.81 -15.08 24.16
C ALA A 218 -20.78 -16.62 24.31
N LEU A 219 -19.75 -17.28 23.78
CA LEU A 219 -19.57 -18.72 23.94
C LEU A 219 -19.32 -19.10 25.41
N ARG A 220 -18.47 -18.36 26.13
CA ARG A 220 -18.21 -18.58 27.56
C ARG A 220 -19.49 -18.44 28.37
N ASN A 221 -20.24 -17.37 28.10
CA ASN A 221 -21.50 -17.11 28.80
C ASN A 221 -22.53 -18.20 28.54
N MET A 222 -22.63 -18.73 27.31
CA MET A 222 -23.49 -19.87 26.98
C MET A 222 -23.07 -21.15 27.73
N GLU A 223 -21.76 -21.42 27.81
CA GLU A 223 -21.27 -22.58 28.56
C GLU A 223 -21.57 -22.47 30.06
N ASP A 224 -21.34 -21.30 30.65
CA ASP A 224 -21.62 -21.06 32.06
C ASP A 224 -23.12 -21.12 32.37
N PHE A 225 -23.96 -20.59 31.48
CA PHE A 225 -25.41 -20.72 31.57
C PHE A 225 -25.83 -22.20 31.53
N ARG A 226 -25.34 -22.95 30.57
CA ARG A 226 -25.64 -24.40 30.44
C ARG A 226 -25.18 -25.19 31.66
N ARG A 227 -24.02 -24.90 32.23
CA ARG A 227 -23.56 -25.51 33.47
C ARG A 227 -24.48 -25.22 34.63
N ARG A 228 -24.91 -23.95 34.80
CA ARG A 228 -25.86 -23.56 35.86
C ARG A 228 -27.20 -24.22 35.64
N GLU A 229 -27.74 -24.17 34.41
CA GLU A 229 -29.00 -24.85 34.06
C GLU A 229 -28.98 -26.35 34.46
N THR A 230 -27.91 -27.06 34.05
CA THR A 230 -27.74 -28.49 34.41
C THR A 230 -27.70 -28.68 35.91
N THR A 231 -27.04 -27.80 36.66
CA THR A 231 -26.96 -27.87 38.13
C THR A 231 -28.33 -27.64 38.77
N TYR A 232 -29.09 -26.65 38.29
CA TYR A 232 -30.43 -26.38 38.78
C TYR A 232 -31.42 -27.48 38.43
N ASP A 233 -31.37 -28.06 37.22
CA ASP A 233 -32.20 -29.19 36.83
C ASP A 233 -31.93 -30.43 37.69
N GLN A 234 -30.66 -30.70 37.98
CA GLN A 234 -30.32 -31.77 38.92
C GLN A 234 -30.87 -31.55 40.32
N ALA A 235 -30.73 -30.30 40.82
CA ALA A 235 -31.30 -29.90 42.13
C ALA A 235 -32.81 -30.06 42.14
N LEU A 236 -33.50 -29.52 41.12
CA LEU A 236 -34.95 -29.69 40.97
C LEU A 236 -35.39 -31.13 40.93
N GLY A 237 -34.69 -31.99 40.15
CA GLY A 237 -34.95 -33.45 40.10
C GLY A 237 -34.84 -34.11 41.46
N VAL A 238 -33.81 -33.75 42.26
CA VAL A 238 -33.65 -34.25 43.63
C VAL A 238 -34.82 -33.80 44.53
N TYR A 239 -35.22 -32.52 44.47
CA TYR A 239 -36.33 -32.02 45.26
C TYR A 239 -37.69 -32.61 44.84
N GLN A 240 -37.93 -32.75 43.53
CA GLN A 240 -39.15 -33.40 43.01
C GLN A 240 -39.25 -34.86 43.48
N LYS A 241 -38.15 -35.60 43.42
CA LYS A 241 -38.10 -36.98 43.94
C LYS A 241 -38.33 -37.05 45.43
N ARG A 242 -37.80 -36.05 46.17
CA ARG A 242 -38.05 -35.97 47.62
C ARG A 242 -39.51 -35.67 47.93
N ILE A 243 -40.14 -34.75 47.19
CA ILE A 243 -41.57 -34.46 47.31
C ILE A 243 -42.41 -35.67 46.98
N SER A 244 -42.16 -36.40 45.87
CA SER A 244 -42.85 -37.61 45.49
C SER A 244 -42.79 -38.68 46.62
N ASN A 245 -41.59 -38.89 47.19
CA ASN A 245 -41.43 -39.80 48.31
C ASN A 245 -42.20 -39.40 49.59
N LEU A 246 -42.38 -38.06 49.81
CA LEU A 246 -43.16 -37.58 50.94
C LEU A 246 -44.66 -37.80 50.75
N TYR A 247 -45.18 -37.68 49.52
CA TYR A 247 -46.59 -37.97 49.22
C TYR A 247 -46.91 -39.44 49.28
N GLU A 248 -45.95 -40.36 49.03
CA GLU A 248 -46.16 -41.80 49.09
C GLU A 248 -46.17 -42.35 50.54
N ARG A 249 -45.77 -41.56 51.57
CA ARG A 249 -45.75 -41.99 53.00
C ARG A 249 -46.63 -41.01 53.84
N PRO A 250 -47.89 -41.33 54.09
CA PRO A 250 -48.81 -40.43 54.82
C PRO A 250 -48.61 -40.60 56.33
N GLU A 251 -47.51 -40.06 56.88
CA GLU A 251 -47.35 -39.96 58.33
C GLU A 251 -47.38 -38.48 58.76
N GLU A 252 -48.01 -38.15 59.90
CA GLU A 252 -48.07 -36.82 60.48
C GLU A 252 -46.64 -36.29 60.70
N GLY A 253 -46.30 -35.21 60.11
CA GLY A 253 -44.97 -34.58 60.20
C GLY A 253 -44.32 -34.26 58.84
N TYR A 254 -44.80 -34.87 57.76
CA TYR A 254 -44.23 -34.62 56.43
C TYR A 254 -44.73 -33.34 55.73
N ARG A 255 -45.81 -32.74 56.27
CA ARG A 255 -46.40 -31.54 55.67
C ARG A 255 -45.47 -30.34 55.75
N GLU A 256 -44.77 -30.14 56.87
CA GLU A 256 -43.80 -29.09 57.09
C GLU A 256 -42.55 -29.24 56.21
N GLN A 257 -42.13 -30.49 56.00
CA GLN A 257 -41.00 -30.81 55.09
C GLN A 257 -41.38 -30.59 53.64
N LEU A 258 -42.62 -30.83 53.26
CA LEU A 258 -43.11 -30.60 51.89
C LEU A 258 -43.15 -29.09 51.59
N GLU A 259 -43.72 -28.26 52.49
CA GLU A 259 -43.75 -26.81 52.37
C GLU A 259 -42.34 -26.23 52.22
N SER A 260 -41.41 -26.65 53.05
CA SER A 260 -40.01 -26.21 52.97
C SER A 260 -39.32 -26.62 51.66
N ALA A 261 -39.63 -27.77 51.09
CA ALA A 261 -39.10 -28.22 49.82
C ALA A 261 -39.66 -27.44 48.62
N GLU A 262 -40.95 -27.10 48.65
CA GLU A 262 -41.60 -26.26 47.65
C GLU A 262 -41.04 -24.82 47.66
N GLU A 263 -40.83 -24.21 48.85
CA GLU A 263 -40.19 -22.91 49.00
C GLU A 263 -38.77 -22.89 48.41
N ARG A 264 -38.03 -23.99 48.63
CA ARG A 264 -36.66 -24.08 48.08
C ARG A 264 -36.63 -24.21 46.56
N ILE A 265 -37.58 -24.91 45.96
CA ILE A 265 -37.74 -24.96 44.50
C ILE A 265 -38.02 -23.57 43.93
N ARG A 266 -39.00 -22.83 44.50
CA ARG A 266 -39.30 -21.45 44.06
C ARG A 266 -38.09 -20.51 44.18
N PHE A 267 -37.32 -20.63 45.27
CA PHE A 267 -36.08 -19.90 45.44
C PHE A 267 -35.07 -20.20 44.33
N LEU A 268 -34.84 -21.48 43.99
CA LEU A 268 -33.90 -21.90 42.94
C LEU A 268 -34.35 -21.45 41.55
N GLU A 269 -35.63 -21.53 41.23
CA GLU A 269 -36.22 -21.00 39.99
C GLU A 269 -36.02 -19.49 39.83
N ASN A 270 -36.25 -18.71 40.91
CA ASN A 270 -36.00 -17.28 40.90
C ASN A 270 -34.50 -16.94 40.78
N ALA A 271 -33.61 -17.69 41.45
CA ALA A 271 -32.19 -17.49 41.37
C ALA A 271 -31.67 -17.73 39.93
N LEU A 272 -32.21 -18.77 39.27
CA LEU A 272 -31.90 -19.04 37.87
C LEU A 272 -32.29 -17.90 36.94
N ARG A 273 -33.47 -17.34 37.10
CA ARG A 273 -33.97 -16.22 36.31
C ARG A 273 -33.16 -14.94 36.52
N LEU A 274 -32.76 -14.62 37.76
CA LEU A 274 -31.89 -13.48 38.05
C LEU A 274 -30.48 -13.63 37.52
N ALA A 275 -29.92 -14.84 37.57
CA ALA A 275 -28.60 -15.12 37.03
C ALA A 275 -28.52 -14.95 35.50
N SER A 276 -29.60 -15.29 34.76
CA SER A 276 -29.69 -15.06 33.33
C SER A 276 -29.78 -13.58 32.95
N SER A 277 -30.54 -12.76 33.71
CA SER A 277 -30.71 -11.33 33.41
C SER A 277 -29.47 -10.47 33.75
N SER A 278 -28.73 -10.80 34.81
CA SER A 278 -27.57 -10.02 35.26
C SER A 278 -26.37 -10.17 34.33
N GLN A 279 -26.31 -11.25 33.56
CA GLN A 279 -25.19 -11.55 32.68
C GLN A 279 -25.30 -10.84 31.31
N GLU A 280 -26.53 -10.61 30.83
CA GLU A 280 -26.79 -9.83 29.62
C GLU A 280 -26.39 -8.36 29.78
N THR A 281 -26.57 -7.76 30.93
CA THR A 281 -26.25 -6.35 31.20
C THR A 281 -24.77 -6.07 31.29
N ALA A 282 -23.97 -6.94 31.92
CA ALA A 282 -22.52 -6.75 32.07
C ALA A 282 -21.75 -6.87 30.73
N VAL A 283 -22.18 -7.80 29.88
CA VAL A 283 -21.58 -7.96 28.53
C VAL A 283 -21.94 -6.78 27.62
N SER A 284 -23.16 -6.26 27.76
CA SER A 284 -23.61 -5.09 26.99
C SER A 284 -22.79 -3.83 27.34
N GLU A 285 -22.53 -3.56 28.61
CA GLU A 285 -21.75 -2.39 29.05
C GLU A 285 -20.30 -2.44 28.56
N GLU A 286 -19.63 -3.59 28.62
CA GLU A 286 -18.25 -3.73 28.15
C GLU A 286 -18.15 -3.65 26.62
N LEU A 287 -19.16 -4.14 25.89
CA LEU A 287 -19.27 -4.01 24.44
C LEU A 287 -19.47 -2.54 24.00
N ASP A 288 -20.34 -1.82 24.69
CA ASP A 288 -20.63 -0.41 24.41
C ASP A 288 -19.39 0.46 24.63
N ASP A 289 -18.60 0.23 25.67
CA ASP A 289 -17.33 0.94 25.94
C ASP A 289 -16.29 0.71 24.83
N ARG A 290 -16.16 -0.51 24.36
CA ARG A 290 -15.24 -0.84 23.25
C ARG A 290 -15.69 -0.27 21.91
N LEU A 291 -17.00 -0.30 21.62
CA LEU A 291 -17.58 0.34 20.44
C LEU A 291 -17.38 1.84 20.46
N TYR A 292 -17.58 2.48 21.61
CA TYR A 292 -17.37 3.91 21.79
C TYR A 292 -15.90 4.29 21.48
N THR A 293 -14.94 3.55 21.99
CA THR A 293 -13.51 3.79 21.73
C THR A 293 -13.15 3.67 20.23
N LEU A 294 -13.74 2.70 19.53
CA LEU A 294 -13.56 2.52 18.08
C LEU A 294 -14.24 3.62 17.26
N MET A 295 -15.44 4.06 17.67
CA MET A 295 -16.13 5.17 17.03
C MET A 295 -15.35 6.49 17.15
N MET A 296 -14.76 6.77 18.32
CA MET A 296 -13.90 7.94 18.52
C MET A 296 -12.67 7.89 17.61
N SER A 297 -12.02 6.73 17.49
CA SER A 297 -10.88 6.55 16.59
C SER A 297 -11.27 6.72 15.11
N ALA A 298 -12.45 6.25 14.70
CA ALA A 298 -12.97 6.44 13.35
C ALA A 298 -13.30 7.91 13.06
N GLN A 299 -13.86 8.64 14.04
CA GLN A 299 -14.21 10.06 13.93
C GLN A 299 -12.95 10.95 13.86
N GLU A 300 -11.89 10.60 14.59
CA GLU A 300 -10.60 11.26 14.50
C GLU A 300 -9.98 11.11 13.10
N LEU A 301 -10.16 9.94 12.48
CA LEU A 301 -9.79 9.66 11.10
C LEU A 301 -10.56 10.49 10.09
N GLU A 302 -11.86 10.59 10.25
CA GLU A 302 -12.72 11.38 9.38
C GLU A 302 -12.32 12.86 9.43
N SER A 303 -11.95 13.38 10.62
CA SER A 303 -11.48 14.74 10.80
C SER A 303 -10.13 14.98 10.12
N LEU A 304 -9.23 13.99 10.11
CA LEU A 304 -7.94 14.06 9.39
C LEU A 304 -8.14 14.07 7.87
N ILE A 305 -9.11 13.33 7.36
CA ILE A 305 -9.44 13.29 5.92
C ILE A 305 -10.13 14.58 5.46
N MET A 306 -11.06 15.11 6.29
CA MET A 306 -11.83 16.32 5.95
C MET A 306 -11.06 17.62 6.23
N GLY A 307 -10.07 17.62 7.13
CA GLY A 307 -9.24 18.77 7.47
C GLY A 307 -8.10 19.07 6.49
N THR A 308 -7.96 18.28 5.43
CA THR A 308 -6.96 18.46 4.35
C THR A 308 -7.52 19.15 3.11
N ASN A 309 -8.70 19.77 3.17
CA ASN A 309 -9.26 20.62 2.10
C ASN A 309 -8.97 22.10 2.32
#